data_93b2a2eb5d09ebdc98537b7673d9f9c0
#
_entry.id   93b2a2eb5d09ebdc98537b7673d9f9c0
#
_cell.length_a   1.000
_cell.length_b   1.000
_cell.length_c   1.000
_cell.angle_alpha   90.00
_cell.angle_beta   90.00
_cell.angle_gamma   90.00
#
_symmetry.space_group_name_H-M   'P 1'
#
loop_
_entity.id
_entity.type
_entity.pdbx_description
1 polymer ?
#
loop_
_entity_poly.entity_id
_entity_poly.type
_entity_poly.pdbx_seq_one_letter_code
_entity_poly.pdbx_strand_id
1 'polypeptide(L)'
;MMSGNLKPFKPGLLFILALLFVISCSTRESKLKIAVSKASPNYIQWLKKANPDMQIVNLYTLKKNVALEVLGTCGGLLLTGGEDVYPGWYGKENESGRCTGFNLKRDSLEITLLNRAIEMQMPVFGICRGHQLLNVYLGGKLIVDIPTDYGQSVTHMCRDYLQCTHEVYIQRNSALYQLVGIDSAMVTTNHHQAIDVLSPLLTVSARTSDGLIEGMEWLNPQGKGFLMGVQWHPERMDYSNPLSGKLADKFVSECEAFLKIRKGL
;
A
#
# COMPACT_ATOMS: atom_id res chain seq x y z
N MET A 1 8.76 -98.88 -30.57
CA MET A 1 9.43 -98.23 -29.48
C MET A 1 10.04 -96.93 -30.01
N MET A 2 9.40 -95.84 -29.85
CA MET A 2 9.94 -94.46 -30.19
C MET A 2 9.71 -93.52 -28.98
N SER A 3 10.81 -93.23 -28.36
CA SER A 3 10.83 -92.28 -27.23
C SER A 3 10.84 -90.82 -27.74
N GLY A 4 9.79 -90.06 -27.51
CA GLY A 4 9.73 -88.66 -27.83
C GLY A 4 10.20 -87.81 -26.69
N ASN A 5 11.31 -87.08 -26.88
CA ASN A 5 11.85 -86.12 -25.95
C ASN A 5 11.03 -84.80 -25.95
N LEU A 6 10.37 -84.51 -24.85
CA LEU A 6 9.76 -83.20 -24.56
C LEU A 6 10.82 -82.22 -23.99
N LYS A 7 11.09 -81.13 -24.74
CA LYS A 7 11.93 -80.03 -24.25
C LYS A 7 11.15 -79.13 -23.29
N PRO A 8 11.76 -78.60 -22.20
CA PRO A 8 11.08 -77.71 -21.24
C PRO A 8 10.94 -76.32 -21.81
N PHE A 9 9.76 -75.76 -21.60
CA PHE A 9 9.37 -74.37 -21.89
C PHE A 9 10.05 -73.43 -20.93
N LYS A 10 10.82 -72.43 -21.41
CA LYS A 10 11.39 -71.37 -20.60
C LYS A 10 10.33 -70.30 -20.36
N PRO A 11 10.05 -69.85 -19.11
CA PRO A 11 9.16 -68.72 -18.89
C PRO A 11 9.86 -67.42 -19.27
N GLY A 12 9.26 -66.71 -20.26
CA GLY A 12 9.68 -65.36 -20.62
C GLY A 12 9.37 -64.35 -19.52
N LEU A 13 10.42 -63.68 -19.09
CA LEU A 13 10.35 -62.60 -18.11
C LEU A 13 9.70 -61.35 -18.73
N LEU A 14 8.44 -61.13 -18.38
CA LEU A 14 7.70 -59.94 -18.82
C LEU A 14 8.16 -58.75 -17.97
N PHE A 15 9.01 -57.86 -18.58
CA PHE A 15 9.36 -56.60 -17.97
C PHE A 15 8.17 -55.62 -18.12
N ILE A 16 7.39 -55.43 -17.03
CA ILE A 16 6.39 -54.37 -16.96
C ILE A 16 7.13 -53.07 -16.66
N LEU A 17 7.30 -52.25 -17.71
CA LEU A 17 7.82 -50.89 -17.60
C LEU A 17 6.71 -50.02 -16.98
N ALA A 18 6.74 -49.83 -15.67
CA ALA A 18 5.86 -48.88 -14.98
C ALA A 18 6.32 -47.45 -15.33
N LEU A 19 5.62 -46.80 -16.27
CA LEU A 19 5.81 -45.42 -16.59
C LEU A 19 5.23 -44.59 -15.44
N LEU A 20 6.09 -44.15 -14.49
CA LEU A 20 5.73 -43.17 -13.49
C LEU A 20 5.52 -41.80 -14.16
N PHE A 21 4.28 -41.48 -14.49
CA PHE A 21 3.88 -40.11 -14.80
C PHE A 21 4.02 -39.29 -13.53
N VAL A 22 5.15 -38.61 -13.38
CA VAL A 22 5.30 -37.53 -12.40
C VAL A 22 4.44 -36.39 -12.94
N ILE A 23 3.18 -36.32 -12.48
CA ILE A 23 2.34 -35.13 -12.67
C ILE A 23 3.00 -34.05 -11.82
N SER A 24 3.90 -33.28 -12.43
CA SER A 24 4.37 -32.02 -11.88
C SER A 24 3.16 -31.09 -11.83
N CYS A 25 2.45 -31.10 -10.69
CA CYS A 25 1.45 -30.12 -10.37
C CYS A 25 2.20 -28.81 -10.15
N SER A 26 2.52 -28.09 -11.23
CA SER A 26 2.96 -26.72 -11.18
C SER A 26 1.81 -25.93 -10.59
N THR A 27 1.81 -25.77 -9.29
CA THR A 27 0.94 -24.80 -8.61
C THR A 27 1.31 -23.44 -9.16
N ARG A 28 0.52 -22.94 -10.12
CA ARG A 28 0.68 -21.60 -10.67
C ARG A 28 0.56 -20.65 -9.49
N GLU A 29 1.70 -20.18 -9.01
CA GLU A 29 1.76 -19.26 -7.88
C GLU A 29 0.83 -18.08 -8.20
N SER A 30 -0.20 -17.88 -7.39
CA SER A 30 -1.18 -16.83 -7.66
C SER A 30 -0.45 -15.50 -7.59
N LYS A 31 -0.46 -14.75 -8.70
CA LYS A 31 0.18 -13.43 -8.77
C LYS A 31 -0.26 -12.55 -7.61
N LEU A 32 0.69 -11.82 -7.03
CA LEU A 32 0.39 -10.79 -6.02
C LEU A 32 -0.72 -9.87 -6.53
N LYS A 33 -1.75 -9.64 -5.73
CA LYS A 33 -2.78 -8.64 -5.98
C LYS A 33 -2.65 -7.52 -4.95
N ILE A 34 -2.63 -6.27 -5.42
CA ILE A 34 -2.68 -5.08 -4.56
C ILE A 34 -3.97 -4.33 -4.82
N ALA A 35 -4.71 -4.07 -3.75
CA ALA A 35 -5.89 -3.22 -3.76
C ALA A 35 -5.47 -1.76 -3.75
N VAL A 36 -6.00 -0.97 -4.68
CA VAL A 36 -5.80 0.47 -4.76
C VAL A 36 -7.15 1.15 -4.60
N SER A 37 -7.27 2.07 -3.66
CA SER A 37 -8.55 2.70 -3.31
C SER A 37 -9.16 3.46 -4.49
N LYS A 38 -8.37 4.25 -5.21
CA LYS A 38 -8.74 4.95 -6.47
C LYS A 38 -7.50 4.99 -7.37
N ALA A 39 -7.39 4.03 -8.29
CA ALA A 39 -6.21 3.88 -9.13
C ALA A 39 -6.11 4.96 -10.21
N SER A 40 -4.89 5.42 -10.47
CA SER A 40 -4.52 6.22 -11.63
C SER A 40 -3.23 5.65 -12.27
N PRO A 41 -2.89 6.04 -13.50
CA PRO A 41 -1.71 5.53 -14.20
C PRO A 41 -0.41 5.66 -13.39
N ASN A 42 -0.20 6.77 -12.68
CA ASN A 42 1.02 7.00 -11.90
C ASN A 42 1.20 5.97 -10.78
N TYR A 43 0.14 5.70 -9.99
CA TYR A 43 0.18 4.68 -8.93
C TYR A 43 0.42 3.28 -9.50
N ILE A 44 -0.23 2.95 -10.61
CA ILE A 44 -0.06 1.67 -11.30
C ILE A 44 1.38 1.49 -11.76
N GLN A 45 1.94 2.50 -12.44
CA GLN A 45 3.31 2.47 -12.95
C GLN A 45 4.33 2.39 -11.80
N TRP A 46 4.14 3.17 -10.74
CA TRP A 46 5.00 3.19 -9.57
C TRP A 46 5.07 1.81 -8.89
N LEU A 47 3.92 1.19 -8.62
CA LEU A 47 3.87 -0.16 -8.05
C LEU A 47 4.46 -1.20 -9.00
N LYS A 48 4.18 -1.10 -10.31
CA LYS A 48 4.69 -2.03 -11.32
C LYS A 48 6.22 -1.99 -11.49
N LYS A 49 6.88 -0.90 -11.10
CA LYS A 49 8.36 -0.87 -11.04
C LYS A 49 8.91 -1.78 -9.95
N ALA A 50 8.22 -1.91 -8.81
CA ALA A 50 8.60 -2.84 -7.74
C ALA A 50 8.35 -4.31 -8.11
N ASN A 51 7.21 -4.61 -8.74
CA ASN A 51 6.88 -5.97 -9.21
C ASN A 51 6.01 -5.91 -10.47
N PRO A 52 6.58 -6.12 -11.67
CA PRO A 52 5.85 -6.02 -12.95
C PRO A 52 4.69 -7.02 -13.09
N ASP A 53 4.79 -8.17 -12.43
CA ASP A 53 3.82 -9.26 -12.56
C ASP A 53 2.59 -9.13 -11.67
N MET A 54 2.61 -8.22 -10.68
CA MET A 54 1.47 -8.03 -9.78
C MET A 54 0.20 -7.58 -10.52
N GLN A 55 -0.95 -7.92 -9.97
CA GLN A 55 -2.25 -7.38 -10.35
C GLN A 55 -2.60 -6.17 -9.50
N ILE A 56 -3.02 -5.08 -10.15
CA ILE A 56 -3.58 -3.90 -9.47
C ILE A 56 -5.10 -3.95 -9.61
N VAL A 57 -5.79 -3.84 -8.47
CA VAL A 57 -7.26 -3.82 -8.45
C VAL A 57 -7.76 -2.46 -7.98
N ASN A 58 -8.47 -1.74 -8.87
CA ASN A 58 -9.09 -0.47 -8.54
C ASN A 58 -10.41 -0.70 -7.80
N LEU A 59 -10.44 -0.48 -6.50
CA LEU A 59 -11.63 -0.72 -5.68
C LEU A 59 -12.71 0.34 -5.86
N TYR A 60 -12.36 1.56 -6.29
CA TYR A 60 -13.31 2.66 -6.48
C TYR A 60 -14.40 2.37 -7.51
N THR A 61 -14.11 1.52 -8.49
CA THR A 61 -15.03 1.16 -9.57
C THR A 61 -16.02 0.06 -9.19
N LEU A 62 -15.85 -0.54 -8.01
CA LEU A 62 -16.65 -1.66 -7.53
C LEU A 62 -17.79 -1.18 -6.59
N LYS A 63 -18.83 -1.98 -6.47
CA LYS A 63 -19.79 -1.82 -5.38
C LYS A 63 -19.11 -2.14 -4.05
N LYS A 64 -19.51 -1.47 -2.97
CA LYS A 64 -18.85 -1.55 -1.66
C LYS A 64 -18.67 -2.99 -1.13
N ASN A 65 -19.72 -3.83 -1.23
CA ASN A 65 -19.62 -5.23 -0.82
C ASN A 65 -18.63 -6.03 -1.67
N VAL A 66 -18.64 -5.84 -2.99
CA VAL A 66 -17.67 -6.49 -3.90
C VAL A 66 -16.25 -6.01 -3.63
N ALA A 67 -16.06 -4.71 -3.35
CA ALA A 67 -14.76 -4.17 -3.00
C ALA A 67 -14.17 -4.81 -1.73
N LEU A 68 -15.00 -5.07 -0.71
CA LEU A 68 -14.59 -5.77 0.52
C LEU A 68 -14.21 -7.23 0.27
N GLU A 69 -14.99 -7.96 -0.54
CA GLU A 69 -14.67 -9.35 -0.93
C GLU A 69 -13.34 -9.41 -1.68
N VAL A 70 -13.16 -8.52 -2.66
CA VAL A 70 -11.95 -8.41 -3.46
C VAL A 70 -10.74 -8.03 -2.62
N LEU A 71 -10.88 -7.07 -1.68
CA LEU A 71 -9.83 -6.70 -0.73
C LEU A 71 -9.33 -7.94 0.04
N GLY A 72 -10.25 -8.82 0.47
CA GLY A 72 -9.91 -10.07 1.16
C GLY A 72 -9.02 -11.01 0.34
N THR A 73 -8.89 -10.84 -0.96
CA THR A 73 -7.99 -11.63 -1.84
C THR A 73 -6.66 -10.94 -2.14
N CYS A 74 -6.47 -9.70 -1.67
CA CYS A 74 -5.28 -8.89 -1.94
C CYS A 74 -4.23 -9.04 -0.85
N GLY A 75 -2.99 -8.70 -1.18
CA GLY A 75 -1.85 -8.69 -0.26
C GLY A 75 -1.71 -7.38 0.52
N GLY A 76 -2.31 -6.30 0.07
CA GLY A 76 -2.23 -4.98 0.72
C GLY A 76 -3.20 -3.98 0.13
N LEU A 77 -3.37 -2.85 0.84
CA LEU A 77 -4.22 -1.72 0.48
C LEU A 77 -3.39 -0.45 0.31
N LEU A 78 -3.40 0.14 -0.89
CA LEU A 78 -2.90 1.48 -1.16
C LEU A 78 -4.04 2.49 -1.14
N LEU A 79 -3.99 3.46 -0.24
CA LEU A 79 -4.85 4.65 -0.23
C LEU A 79 -4.16 5.77 -1.01
N THR A 80 -4.84 6.29 -2.02
CA THR A 80 -4.25 7.24 -2.96
C THR A 80 -4.59 8.70 -2.63
N GLY A 81 -3.84 9.63 -3.20
CA GLY A 81 -4.13 11.07 -3.16
C GLY A 81 -5.45 11.43 -3.84
N GLY A 82 -5.84 12.70 -3.80
CA GLY A 82 -7.04 13.21 -4.43
C GLY A 82 -7.71 14.34 -3.66
N GLU A 83 -9.02 14.39 -3.74
CA GLU A 83 -9.90 15.39 -3.15
C GLU A 83 -9.73 15.45 -1.61
N ASP A 84 -10.12 16.55 -0.95
CA ASP A 84 -10.03 16.70 0.51
C ASP A 84 -10.79 15.61 1.27
N VAL A 85 -10.33 15.29 2.47
CA VAL A 85 -11.10 14.46 3.41
C VAL A 85 -12.21 15.32 4.00
N TYR A 86 -13.45 14.82 4.00
CA TYR A 86 -14.59 15.55 4.55
C TYR A 86 -14.37 15.96 6.01
N PRO A 87 -14.49 17.26 6.35
CA PRO A 87 -14.16 17.76 7.68
C PRO A 87 -15.02 17.20 8.81
N GLY A 88 -16.21 16.71 8.51
CA GLY A 88 -17.08 16.06 9.50
C GLY A 88 -16.45 14.80 10.12
N TRP A 89 -15.54 14.11 9.41
CA TRP A 89 -14.84 12.93 9.94
C TRP A 89 -13.86 13.25 11.07
N TYR A 90 -13.40 14.53 11.20
CA TYR A 90 -12.47 14.96 12.23
C TYR A 90 -12.98 16.14 13.06
N GLY A 91 -14.34 16.33 13.08
CA GLY A 91 -15.02 17.27 13.98
C GLY A 91 -14.96 18.74 13.56
N LYS A 92 -14.72 19.02 12.26
CA LYS A 92 -14.68 20.36 11.66
C LYS A 92 -15.72 20.54 10.56
N GLU A 93 -16.91 19.95 10.67
CA GLU A 93 -17.97 19.97 9.65
C GLU A 93 -18.38 21.38 9.22
N ASN A 94 -18.41 22.33 10.17
CA ASN A 94 -18.71 23.74 9.91
C ASN A 94 -17.65 24.44 9.03
N GLU A 95 -16.49 23.82 8.82
CA GLU A 95 -15.42 24.32 7.96
C GLU A 95 -15.44 23.72 6.54
N SER A 96 -16.46 22.91 6.21
CA SER A 96 -16.56 22.24 4.90
C SER A 96 -16.58 23.18 3.71
N GLY A 97 -17.04 24.43 3.88
CA GLY A 97 -17.00 25.47 2.86
C GLY A 97 -15.59 25.97 2.50
N ARG A 98 -14.57 25.60 3.27
CA ARG A 98 -13.15 25.95 3.02
C ARG A 98 -12.39 24.87 2.27
N CYS A 99 -13.01 23.70 2.08
CA CYS A 99 -12.45 22.63 1.27
C CYS A 99 -12.55 22.98 -0.22
N THR A 100 -11.57 22.51 -0.98
CA THR A 100 -11.58 22.64 -2.45
C THR A 100 -12.55 21.65 -3.11
N GLY A 101 -12.96 20.63 -2.38
CA GLY A 101 -13.92 19.61 -2.78
C GLY A 101 -13.65 18.28 -2.07
N PHE A 102 -14.71 17.58 -1.68
CA PHE A 102 -14.61 16.27 -1.02
C PHE A 102 -15.61 15.28 -1.62
N ASN A 103 -15.38 13.99 -1.40
CA ASN A 103 -16.18 12.93 -1.97
C ASN A 103 -16.63 11.94 -0.88
N LEU A 104 -17.83 12.16 -0.32
CA LEU A 104 -18.38 11.33 0.78
C LEU A 104 -18.49 9.85 0.42
N LYS A 105 -18.78 9.52 -0.86
CA LYS A 105 -18.83 8.12 -1.31
C LYS A 105 -17.45 7.48 -1.24
N ARG A 106 -16.40 8.21 -1.63
CA ARG A 106 -15.01 7.77 -1.55
C ARG A 106 -14.57 7.62 -0.10
N ASP A 107 -14.84 8.63 0.73
CA ASP A 107 -14.51 8.59 2.16
C ASP A 107 -15.15 7.36 2.84
N SER A 108 -16.47 7.17 2.65
CA SER A 108 -17.19 6.01 3.20
C SER A 108 -16.64 4.67 2.72
N LEU A 109 -16.26 4.57 1.44
CA LEU A 109 -15.65 3.35 0.90
C LEU A 109 -14.29 3.11 1.56
N GLU A 110 -13.38 4.10 1.53
CA GLU A 110 -12.02 3.95 2.03
C GLU A 110 -11.96 3.71 3.54
N ILE A 111 -12.82 4.36 4.35
CA ILE A 111 -12.97 4.07 5.78
C ILE A 111 -13.39 2.60 6.01
N THR A 112 -14.32 2.09 5.20
CA THR A 112 -14.76 0.69 5.31
C THR A 112 -13.65 -0.28 4.90
N LEU A 113 -12.89 0.04 3.85
CA LEU A 113 -11.74 -0.76 3.41
C LEU A 113 -10.63 -0.75 4.47
N LEU A 114 -10.36 0.42 5.09
CA LEU A 114 -9.38 0.55 6.18
C LEU A 114 -9.77 -0.31 7.38
N ASN A 115 -11.02 -0.23 7.83
CA ASN A 115 -11.50 -1.07 8.94
C ASN A 115 -11.18 -2.55 8.66
N ARG A 116 -11.55 -3.03 7.47
CA ARG A 116 -11.30 -4.42 7.09
C ARG A 116 -9.82 -4.76 6.97
N ALA A 117 -9.00 -3.87 6.41
CA ALA A 117 -7.56 -4.08 6.27
C ALA A 117 -6.86 -4.16 7.64
N ILE A 118 -7.21 -3.27 8.58
CA ILE A 118 -6.66 -3.26 9.95
C ILE A 118 -7.08 -4.52 10.71
N GLU A 119 -8.36 -4.94 10.65
CA GLU A 119 -8.83 -6.20 11.24
C GLU A 119 -8.05 -7.43 10.74
N MET A 120 -7.70 -7.43 9.45
CA MET A 120 -6.94 -8.50 8.82
C MET A 120 -5.43 -8.42 9.06
N GLN A 121 -4.93 -7.38 9.73
CA GLN A 121 -3.49 -7.06 9.82
C GLN A 121 -2.84 -6.94 8.43
N MET A 122 -3.60 -6.49 7.43
CA MET A 122 -3.15 -6.31 6.06
C MET A 122 -2.23 -5.10 5.97
N PRO A 123 -1.13 -5.15 5.17
CA PRO A 123 -0.33 -3.99 4.87
C PRO A 123 -1.14 -2.84 4.27
N VAL A 124 -0.97 -1.65 4.83
CA VAL A 124 -1.62 -0.41 4.38
C VAL A 124 -0.58 0.67 4.11
N PHE A 125 -0.67 1.30 2.95
CA PHE A 125 0.14 2.47 2.61
C PHE A 125 -0.76 3.62 2.18
N GLY A 126 -0.53 4.82 2.75
CA GLY A 126 -1.31 6.03 2.45
C GLY A 126 -0.46 7.12 1.79
N ILE A 127 -0.91 7.67 0.67
CA ILE A 127 -0.24 8.76 -0.07
C ILE A 127 -1.12 10.01 -0.07
N CYS A 128 -0.56 11.15 0.34
CA CYS A 128 -1.19 12.47 0.35
C CYS A 128 -2.55 12.41 1.08
N ARG A 129 -3.68 12.49 0.38
CA ARG A 129 -5.00 12.31 1.00
C ARG A 129 -5.12 10.98 1.76
N GLY A 130 -4.52 9.89 1.25
CA GLY A 130 -4.50 8.59 1.94
C GLY A 130 -3.78 8.63 3.28
N HIS A 131 -2.68 9.38 3.38
CA HIS A 131 -1.99 9.68 4.64
C HIS A 131 -2.90 10.44 5.61
N GLN A 132 -3.59 11.47 5.14
CA GLN A 132 -4.53 12.26 5.94
C GLN A 132 -5.70 11.40 6.44
N LEU A 133 -6.30 10.59 5.56
CA LEU A 133 -7.42 9.72 5.91
C LEU A 133 -7.02 8.63 6.92
N LEU A 134 -5.80 8.08 6.84
CA LEU A 134 -5.26 7.16 7.84
C LEU A 134 -5.22 7.81 9.23
N ASN A 135 -4.70 9.04 9.32
CA ASN A 135 -4.67 9.78 10.57
C ASN A 135 -6.08 10.01 11.14
N VAL A 136 -7.00 10.48 10.31
CA VAL A 136 -8.40 10.74 10.68
C VAL A 136 -9.09 9.46 11.14
N TYR A 137 -8.96 8.37 10.38
CA TYR A 137 -9.54 7.06 10.72
C TYR A 137 -9.06 6.57 12.10
N LEU A 138 -7.80 6.81 12.44
CA LEU A 138 -7.21 6.43 13.73
C LEU A 138 -7.43 7.47 14.86
N GLY A 139 -8.27 8.51 14.65
CA GLY A 139 -8.69 9.49 15.64
C GLY A 139 -7.91 10.79 15.66
N GLY A 140 -7.07 11.05 14.66
CA GLY A 140 -6.39 12.33 14.45
C GLY A 140 -7.26 13.40 13.80
N LYS A 141 -6.69 14.61 13.59
CA LYS A 141 -7.36 15.76 12.98
C LYS A 141 -6.49 16.37 11.89
N LEU A 142 -7.12 17.17 11.00
CA LEU A 142 -6.45 17.89 9.92
C LEU A 142 -6.56 19.41 10.09
N ILE A 143 -5.53 20.11 9.62
CA ILE A 143 -5.56 21.51 9.20
C ILE A 143 -6.39 21.55 7.92
N VAL A 144 -7.40 22.40 7.88
CA VAL A 144 -8.31 22.47 6.73
C VAL A 144 -7.67 23.18 5.56
N ASP A 145 -6.89 24.23 5.83
CA ASP A 145 -6.17 25.01 4.82
C ASP A 145 -4.87 25.57 5.39
N ILE A 146 -3.74 25.02 4.96
CA ILE A 146 -2.40 25.40 5.47
C ILE A 146 -2.15 26.90 5.32
N PRO A 147 -2.39 27.55 4.16
CA PRO A 147 -2.14 28.98 4.01
C PRO A 147 -2.85 29.86 5.03
N THR A 148 -4.08 29.49 5.38
CA THR A 148 -4.93 30.30 6.27
C THR A 148 -4.70 29.95 7.75
N ASP A 149 -4.53 28.65 8.08
CA ASP A 149 -4.56 28.16 9.45
C ASP A 149 -3.18 27.98 10.06
N TYR A 150 -2.13 27.88 9.24
CA TYR A 150 -0.79 27.53 9.69
C TYR A 150 0.29 28.51 9.21
N GLY A 151 0.26 28.88 7.93
CA GLY A 151 1.22 29.77 7.31
C GLY A 151 1.76 29.28 5.96
N GLN A 152 2.72 30.01 5.41
CA GLN A 152 3.26 29.77 4.06
C GLN A 152 4.79 29.83 4.02
N SER A 153 5.46 29.49 5.12
CA SER A 153 6.94 29.51 5.20
C SER A 153 7.59 28.40 4.34
N VAL A 154 6.84 27.32 4.11
CA VAL A 154 7.18 26.25 3.16
C VAL A 154 6.07 26.17 2.12
N THR A 155 6.44 25.91 0.87
CA THR A 155 5.49 25.73 -0.22
C THR A 155 5.01 24.28 -0.28
N HIS A 156 3.74 24.04 0.04
CA HIS A 156 3.12 22.70 0.01
C HIS A 156 2.27 22.45 -1.21
N MET A 157 1.81 23.51 -1.88
CA MET A 157 1.00 23.45 -3.10
C MET A 157 1.42 24.51 -4.09
N CYS A 158 1.54 24.15 -5.35
CA CYS A 158 1.87 25.08 -6.44
C CYS A 158 0.82 25.02 -7.55
N ARG A 159 0.75 26.08 -8.36
CA ARG A 159 -0.09 26.10 -9.56
C ARG A 159 0.34 25.00 -10.56
N ASP A 160 1.65 24.84 -10.76
CA ASP A 160 2.21 23.69 -11.49
C ASP A 160 2.61 22.60 -10.50
N TYR A 161 1.70 21.68 -10.28
CA TYR A 161 1.87 20.59 -9.32
C TYR A 161 2.99 19.58 -9.67
N LEU A 162 3.43 19.55 -10.95
CA LEU A 162 4.52 18.66 -11.38
C LEU A 162 5.90 19.20 -10.98
N GLN A 163 6.00 20.52 -10.80
CA GLN A 163 7.24 21.19 -10.38
C GLN A 163 7.24 21.57 -8.90
N CYS A 164 6.18 21.25 -8.17
CA CYS A 164 6.06 21.59 -6.77
C CYS A 164 6.88 20.62 -5.92
N THR A 165 7.90 21.15 -5.25
CA THR A 165 8.78 20.35 -4.38
C THR A 165 9.07 21.08 -3.09
N HIS A 166 9.30 20.34 -2.01
CA HIS A 166 9.87 20.83 -0.76
C HIS A 166 10.79 19.76 -0.14
N GLU A 167 11.58 20.16 0.85
CA GLU A 167 12.45 19.25 1.58
C GLU A 167 11.69 18.64 2.77
N VAL A 168 11.85 17.33 2.97
CA VAL A 168 11.39 16.61 4.16
C VAL A 168 12.56 16.09 4.97
N TYR A 169 12.44 16.16 6.30
CA TYR A 169 13.42 15.72 7.28
C TYR A 169 12.92 14.45 7.95
N ILE A 170 13.73 13.38 7.86
CA ILE A 170 13.35 12.05 8.32
C ILE A 170 13.74 11.87 9.79
N GLN A 171 12.85 11.32 10.60
CA GLN A 171 13.11 11.04 12.01
C GLN A 171 14.00 9.81 12.16
N ARG A 172 15.19 9.95 12.73
CA ARG A 172 16.23 8.89 12.82
C ARG A 172 15.79 7.62 13.54
N ASN A 173 14.82 7.70 14.43
CA ASN A 173 14.25 6.57 15.17
C ASN A 173 13.03 5.93 14.49
N SER A 174 12.72 6.31 13.24
CA SER A 174 11.58 5.79 12.49
C SER A 174 11.95 4.56 11.64
N ALA A 175 10.93 3.74 11.32
CA ALA A 175 11.08 2.67 10.33
C ALA A 175 11.35 3.24 8.93
N LEU A 176 10.84 4.43 8.63
CA LEU A 176 11.16 5.14 7.40
C LEU A 176 12.67 5.42 7.31
N TYR A 177 13.30 5.92 8.38
CA TYR A 177 14.75 6.15 8.39
C TYR A 177 15.54 4.86 8.20
N GLN A 178 15.15 3.78 8.89
CA GLN A 178 15.79 2.47 8.73
C GLN A 178 15.72 1.96 7.29
N LEU A 179 14.62 2.28 6.59
CA LEU A 179 14.43 1.89 5.19
C LEU A 179 15.29 2.71 4.23
N VAL A 180 15.28 4.05 4.39
CA VAL A 180 15.87 4.94 3.37
C VAL A 180 17.33 5.31 3.67
N GLY A 181 17.73 5.43 4.94
CA GLY A 181 19.09 5.69 5.38
C GLY A 181 19.60 7.10 5.09
N ILE A 182 18.71 8.09 4.98
CA ILE A 182 19.03 9.50 4.72
C ILE A 182 18.31 10.41 5.70
N ASP A 183 18.93 11.56 6.03
CA ASP A 183 18.34 12.53 6.98
C ASP A 183 17.29 13.44 6.34
N SER A 184 17.44 13.77 5.06
CA SER A 184 16.49 14.60 4.31
C SER A 184 16.54 14.35 2.82
N ALA A 185 15.49 14.74 2.09
CA ALA A 185 15.45 14.80 0.63
C ALA A 185 14.35 15.74 0.12
N MET A 186 14.53 16.20 -1.12
CA MET A 186 13.47 16.86 -1.88
C MET A 186 12.42 15.85 -2.33
N VAL A 187 11.14 16.20 -2.16
CA VAL A 187 10.00 15.38 -2.57
C VAL A 187 9.02 16.21 -3.40
N THR A 188 8.25 15.54 -4.27
CA THR A 188 7.15 16.18 -5.02
C THR A 188 5.94 16.32 -4.12
N THR A 189 5.42 17.53 -3.99
CA THR A 189 4.30 17.87 -3.10
C THR A 189 3.14 18.51 -3.86
N ASN A 190 1.91 18.40 -3.35
CA ASN A 190 0.76 19.20 -3.81
C ASN A 190 -0.42 18.98 -2.87
N HIS A 191 -0.40 19.65 -1.72
CA HIS A 191 -1.50 19.59 -0.74
C HIS A 191 -1.67 20.93 -0.03
N HIS A 192 -2.92 21.27 0.30
CA HIS A 192 -3.27 22.44 1.11
C HIS A 192 -3.82 22.07 2.48
N GLN A 193 -4.06 20.78 2.72
CA GLN A 193 -4.41 20.21 4.03
C GLN A 193 -3.22 19.45 4.62
N ALA A 194 -3.12 19.36 5.96
CA ALA A 194 -2.08 18.64 6.66
C ALA A 194 -2.62 18.02 7.96
N ILE A 195 -1.82 17.18 8.61
CA ILE A 195 -2.13 16.68 9.95
C ILE A 195 -1.99 17.85 10.98
N ASP A 196 -3.07 18.10 11.72
CA ASP A 196 -3.15 19.03 12.86
C ASP A 196 -2.83 18.28 14.16
N VAL A 197 -3.64 17.25 14.44
CA VAL A 197 -3.45 16.36 15.59
C VAL A 197 -3.14 14.96 15.07
N LEU A 198 -1.94 14.48 15.39
CA LEU A 198 -1.58 13.09 15.08
C LEU A 198 -2.34 12.15 16.00
N SER A 199 -2.85 11.07 15.43
CA SER A 199 -3.46 9.98 16.20
C SER A 199 -2.50 9.46 17.29
N PRO A 200 -2.97 9.18 18.52
CA PRO A 200 -2.13 8.61 19.59
C PRO A 200 -1.59 7.19 19.27
N LEU A 201 -2.09 6.55 18.23
CA LEU A 201 -1.63 5.24 17.76
C LEU A 201 -0.44 5.33 16.78
N LEU A 202 -0.11 6.54 16.33
CA LEU A 202 0.90 6.81 15.32
C LEU A 202 2.09 7.58 15.88
N THR A 203 3.21 7.51 15.20
CA THR A 203 4.39 8.34 15.41
C THR A 203 4.82 9.02 14.13
N VAL A 204 5.49 10.16 14.27
CA VAL A 204 6.02 10.92 13.14
C VAL A 204 7.25 10.23 12.59
N SER A 205 7.30 10.05 11.26
CA SER A 205 8.49 9.56 10.54
C SER A 205 9.17 10.62 9.68
N ALA A 206 8.46 11.71 9.31
CA ALA A 206 9.03 12.83 8.56
C ALA A 206 8.29 14.15 8.85
N ARG A 207 9.00 15.29 8.71
CA ARG A 207 8.46 16.65 8.78
C ARG A 207 9.11 17.56 7.76
N THR A 208 8.43 18.65 7.42
CA THR A 208 9.03 19.82 6.75
C THR A 208 9.69 20.76 7.77
N SER A 209 10.46 21.74 7.29
CA SER A 209 11.14 22.73 8.15
C SER A 209 10.19 23.64 8.92
N ASP A 210 8.96 23.83 8.45
CA ASP A 210 7.90 24.54 9.18
C ASP A 210 7.22 23.69 10.25
N GLY A 211 7.56 22.39 10.33
CA GLY A 211 7.09 21.48 11.37
C GLY A 211 5.89 20.62 10.98
N LEU A 212 5.29 20.81 9.80
CA LEU A 212 4.18 19.96 9.36
C LEU A 212 4.60 18.49 9.22
N ILE A 213 3.68 17.61 9.57
CA ILE A 213 3.90 16.15 9.52
C ILE A 213 3.76 15.69 8.07
N GLU A 214 4.84 15.13 7.55
CA GLU A 214 4.95 14.63 6.18
C GLU A 214 5.01 13.10 6.11
N GLY A 215 5.33 12.44 7.22
CA GLY A 215 5.36 10.99 7.30
C GLY A 215 4.90 10.48 8.66
N MET A 216 4.22 9.34 8.67
CA MET A 216 3.78 8.67 9.89
C MET A 216 3.78 7.15 9.73
N GLU A 217 3.89 6.46 10.86
CA GLU A 217 3.89 5.02 10.98
C GLU A 217 3.31 4.59 12.33
N TRP A 218 3.13 3.29 12.58
CA TRP A 218 2.69 2.84 13.90
C TRP A 218 3.67 3.27 15.01
N LEU A 219 3.14 3.85 16.10
CA LEU A 219 3.91 4.07 17.34
C LEU A 219 4.35 2.74 17.96
N ASN A 220 3.49 1.73 17.94
CA ASN A 220 3.79 0.37 18.36
C ASN A 220 3.32 -0.61 17.27
N PRO A 221 4.21 -1.13 16.43
CA PRO A 221 3.88 -2.04 15.33
C PRO A 221 3.65 -3.49 15.77
N GLN A 222 3.99 -3.86 17.02
CA GLN A 222 3.91 -5.24 17.49
C GLN A 222 2.48 -5.80 17.37
N GLY A 223 2.32 -6.94 16.70
CA GLY A 223 1.03 -7.60 16.47
C GLY A 223 0.11 -6.88 15.47
N LYS A 224 0.65 -5.95 14.68
CA LYS A 224 -0.10 -5.22 13.65
C LYS A 224 0.49 -5.45 12.26
N GLY A 225 -0.33 -5.28 11.22
CA GLY A 225 0.16 -5.23 9.85
C GLY A 225 0.98 -3.96 9.57
N PHE A 226 1.81 -4.01 8.53
CA PHE A 226 2.56 -2.83 8.09
C PHE A 226 1.62 -1.65 7.84
N LEU A 227 1.98 -0.47 8.34
CA LEU A 227 1.29 0.79 8.06
C LEU A 227 2.30 1.92 7.94
N MET A 228 2.23 2.63 6.85
CA MET A 228 2.99 3.85 6.62
C MET A 228 2.14 4.84 5.83
N GLY A 229 2.26 6.11 6.14
CA GLY A 229 1.64 7.19 5.40
C GLY A 229 2.66 8.27 5.07
N VAL A 230 2.61 8.78 3.84
CA VAL A 230 3.45 9.90 3.40
C VAL A 230 2.58 10.98 2.76
N GLN A 231 2.88 12.25 3.05
CA GLN A 231 2.11 13.38 2.55
C GLN A 231 2.51 13.76 1.12
N TRP A 232 3.76 13.52 0.74
CA TRP A 232 4.27 13.73 -0.60
C TRP A 232 3.78 12.69 -1.61
N HIS A 233 4.16 12.85 -2.88
CA HIS A 233 3.74 12.00 -3.99
C HIS A 233 4.88 11.14 -4.54
N PRO A 234 5.24 9.99 -3.92
CA PRO A 234 6.32 9.13 -4.38
C PRO A 234 6.08 8.58 -5.80
N GLU A 235 4.81 8.44 -6.21
CA GLU A 235 4.42 7.97 -7.54
C GLU A 235 4.68 8.98 -8.67
N ARG A 236 5.05 10.22 -8.32
CA ARG A 236 5.39 11.29 -9.27
C ARG A 236 6.89 11.58 -9.30
N MET A 237 7.66 10.91 -8.47
CA MET A 237 9.11 11.10 -8.35
C MET A 237 9.88 10.09 -9.19
N ASP A 238 11.18 10.37 -9.41
CA ASP A 238 12.06 9.37 -9.97
C ASP A 238 12.13 8.16 -9.02
N TYR A 239 12.05 6.96 -9.57
CA TYR A 239 12.08 5.74 -8.79
C TYR A 239 13.42 5.51 -8.09
N SER A 240 14.51 6.06 -8.62
CA SER A 240 15.83 6.04 -7.98
C SER A 240 15.92 6.89 -6.70
N ASN A 241 15.00 7.83 -6.50
CA ASN A 241 14.90 8.56 -5.24
C ASN A 241 14.48 7.59 -4.13
N PRO A 242 15.23 7.48 -3.01
CA PRO A 242 14.92 6.55 -1.94
C PRO A 242 13.54 6.79 -1.30
N LEU A 243 13.02 8.04 -1.34
CA LEU A 243 11.67 8.38 -0.89
C LEU A 243 10.58 8.10 -1.96
N SER A 244 10.92 7.38 -3.02
CA SER A 244 10.01 6.83 -4.01
C SER A 244 10.18 5.31 -4.12
N GLY A 245 11.27 4.83 -4.72
CA GLY A 245 11.45 3.42 -5.05
C GLY A 245 11.48 2.51 -3.83
N LYS A 246 12.27 2.85 -2.79
CA LYS A 246 12.34 2.03 -1.58
C LYS A 246 10.98 1.92 -0.86
N LEU A 247 10.11 2.93 -0.97
CA LEU A 247 8.77 2.88 -0.41
C LEU A 247 7.88 1.88 -1.17
N ALA A 248 7.94 1.87 -2.52
CA ALA A 248 7.23 0.89 -3.33
C ALA A 248 7.71 -0.53 -3.02
N ASP A 249 9.04 -0.74 -3.04
CA ASP A 249 9.66 -2.03 -2.78
C ASP A 249 9.28 -2.57 -1.40
N LYS A 250 9.33 -1.71 -0.37
CA LYS A 250 8.95 -2.08 1.00
C LYS A 250 7.48 -2.45 1.09
N PHE A 251 6.58 -1.64 0.55
CA PHE A 251 5.14 -1.93 0.59
C PHE A 251 4.80 -3.24 -0.14
N VAL A 252 5.37 -3.46 -1.33
CA VAL A 252 5.18 -4.68 -2.11
C VAL A 252 5.70 -5.91 -1.36
N SER A 253 6.91 -5.82 -0.78
CA SER A 253 7.52 -6.88 0.03
C SER A 253 6.64 -7.25 1.24
N GLU A 254 6.05 -6.26 1.94
CA GLU A 254 5.12 -6.51 3.04
C GLU A 254 3.83 -7.21 2.56
N CYS A 255 3.32 -6.83 1.38
CA CYS A 255 2.15 -7.48 0.78
C CYS A 255 2.42 -8.95 0.43
N GLU A 256 3.62 -9.26 -0.06
CA GLU A 256 4.04 -10.64 -0.34
C GLU A 256 4.18 -11.47 0.94
N ALA A 257 4.82 -10.89 1.97
CA ALA A 257 4.96 -11.52 3.27
C ALA A 257 3.61 -11.84 3.92
N PHE A 258 2.67 -10.87 3.89
CA PHE A 258 1.32 -11.07 4.40
C PHE A 258 0.59 -12.24 3.71
N LEU A 259 0.69 -12.36 2.39
CA LEU A 259 0.06 -13.47 1.66
C LEU A 259 0.70 -14.83 1.97
N LYS A 260 2.03 -14.87 2.18
CA LYS A 260 2.73 -16.10 2.60
C LYS A 260 2.23 -16.57 3.96
N ILE A 261 2.18 -15.69 4.95
CA ILE A 261 1.66 -16.00 6.30
C ILE A 261 0.22 -16.53 6.22
N ARG A 262 -0.64 -15.91 5.43
CA ARG A 262 -2.04 -16.35 5.26
C ARG A 262 -2.19 -17.72 4.60
N LYS A 263 -1.23 -18.12 3.79
CA LYS A 263 -1.21 -19.45 3.14
C LYS A 263 -0.55 -20.51 4.01
N GLY A 264 -0.01 -20.16 5.18
CA GLY A 264 0.75 -21.08 6.05
C GLY A 264 2.11 -21.46 5.47
N LEU A 265 2.70 -20.59 4.66
CA LEU A 265 4.00 -20.76 3.98
C LEU A 265 5.11 -20.00 4.69
#